data_48082ee2eb0d1c8dd0218da8684b020d
#
_entry.id   48082ee2eb0d1c8dd0218da8684b020d
#
_cell.length_a   1.000
_cell.length_b   1.000
_cell.length_c   1.000
_cell.angle_alpha   90.00
_cell.angle_beta   90.00
_cell.angle_gamma   90.00
#
_symmetry.space_group_name_H-M   'P 1'
#
loop_
_entity.id
_entity.type
_entity.pdbx_description
1 polymer ?
#
loop_
_entity_poly.entity_id
_entity_poly.type
_entity_poly.pdbx_seq_one_letter_code
_entity_poly.pdbx_strand_id
1 'polypeptide(L)'
;MNDSLSPQELLALKKEILSSLHCALPGIVESFDEDTGTAGIRLALSGMPVLQDVPVFVSNEVNPGDACLVVFADCDIDNWFNGDDSADPASGRLHSLSDAFAFVGFRRRMSS
;
A
#
# COMPACT_ATOMS: atom_id res chain seq x y z
N MET A 1 -18.92 -31.73 20.08
CA MET A 1 -18.42 -31.46 18.71
C MET A 1 -17.07 -30.76 18.83
N ASN A 2 -16.10 -31.21 18.11
CA ASN A 2 -14.76 -30.64 18.17
C ASN A 2 -14.61 -29.63 17.06
N ASP A 3 -14.61 -28.34 17.43
CA ASP A 3 -14.46 -27.24 16.49
C ASP A 3 -13.01 -26.76 16.35
N SER A 4 -12.08 -27.49 17.00
CA SER A 4 -10.66 -27.14 16.93
C SER A 4 -10.07 -27.50 15.59
N LEU A 5 -9.28 -26.58 15.04
CA LEU A 5 -8.50 -26.84 13.84
C LEU A 5 -7.31 -27.73 14.18
N SER A 6 -6.93 -28.61 13.25
CA SER A 6 -5.70 -29.36 13.37
C SER A 6 -4.50 -28.42 13.27
N PRO A 7 -3.30 -28.83 13.73
CA PRO A 7 -2.09 -27.98 13.58
C PRO A 7 -1.82 -27.62 12.12
N GLN A 8 -2.12 -28.51 11.17
CA GLN A 8 -1.93 -28.25 9.73
C GLN A 8 -2.94 -27.24 9.22
N GLU A 9 -4.18 -27.32 9.67
CA GLU A 9 -5.24 -26.36 9.31
C GLU A 9 -4.94 -24.98 9.88
N LEU A 10 -4.45 -24.91 11.11
CA LEU A 10 -4.05 -23.64 11.73
C LEU A 10 -2.89 -23.01 10.96
N LEU A 11 -1.90 -23.80 10.57
CA LEU A 11 -0.77 -23.30 9.80
C LEU A 11 -1.21 -22.78 8.42
N ALA A 12 -2.11 -23.50 7.76
CA ALA A 12 -2.66 -23.09 6.48
C ALA A 12 -3.44 -21.79 6.59
N LEU A 13 -4.28 -21.65 7.63
CA LEU A 13 -5.02 -20.43 7.89
C LEU A 13 -4.09 -19.27 8.17
N LYS A 14 -3.04 -19.47 8.97
CA LYS A 14 -2.05 -18.45 9.26
C LYS A 14 -1.37 -17.97 7.98
N LYS A 15 -0.97 -18.89 7.10
CA LYS A 15 -0.34 -18.54 5.82
C LYS A 15 -1.30 -17.77 4.93
N GLU A 16 -2.56 -18.17 4.87
CA GLU A 16 -3.56 -17.49 4.09
C GLU A 16 -3.79 -16.06 4.58
N ILE A 17 -3.89 -15.86 5.88
CA ILE A 17 -4.04 -14.53 6.48
C ILE A 17 -2.82 -13.67 6.15
N LEU A 18 -1.62 -14.18 6.38
CA LEU A 18 -0.39 -13.43 6.13
C LEU A 18 -0.21 -13.08 4.67
N SER A 19 -0.59 -13.98 3.75
CA SER A 19 -0.46 -13.73 2.32
C SER A 19 -1.47 -12.72 1.80
N SER A 20 -2.60 -12.53 2.49
CA SER A 20 -3.62 -11.56 2.12
C SER A 20 -3.43 -10.19 2.78
N LEU A 21 -2.57 -10.08 3.79
CA LEU A 21 -2.26 -8.82 4.43
C LEU A 21 -1.29 -8.01 3.57
N HIS A 22 -1.64 -6.75 3.35
CA HIS A 22 -0.78 -5.82 2.61
C HIS A 22 -0.12 -4.87 3.59
N CYS A 23 1.19 -5.05 3.81
CA CYS A 23 1.96 -4.19 4.70
C CYS A 23 2.81 -3.20 3.91
N ALA A 24 3.60 -3.69 2.97
CA ALA A 24 4.42 -2.85 2.10
C ALA A 24 4.81 -3.61 0.84
N LEU A 25 4.87 -2.89 -0.28
CA LEU A 25 5.27 -3.45 -1.57
C LEU A 25 6.06 -2.42 -2.36
N PRO A 26 7.08 -2.84 -3.10
CA PRO A 26 7.72 -1.94 -4.05
C PRO A 26 6.79 -1.64 -5.22
N GLY A 27 7.00 -0.50 -5.85
CA GLY A 27 6.20 -0.09 -7.00
C GLY A 27 6.94 0.88 -7.89
N ILE A 28 6.28 1.26 -8.97
CA ILE A 28 6.77 2.23 -9.95
C ILE A 28 5.73 3.33 -10.09
N VAL A 29 6.17 4.56 -10.04
CA VAL A 29 5.29 5.72 -10.25
C VAL A 29 4.91 5.77 -11.73
N GLU A 30 3.62 5.82 -12.00
CA GLU A 30 3.12 5.98 -13.37
C GLU A 30 2.73 7.42 -13.65
N SER A 31 2.21 8.12 -12.66
CA SER A 31 1.81 9.52 -12.79
C SER A 31 1.94 10.22 -11.45
N PHE A 32 2.11 11.55 -11.49
CA PHE A 32 2.18 12.36 -10.28
C PHE A 32 1.46 13.67 -10.50
N ASP A 33 0.63 14.06 -9.54
CA ASP A 33 -0.07 15.33 -9.53
C ASP A 33 0.55 16.21 -8.44
N GLU A 34 1.25 17.26 -8.86
CA GLU A 34 1.92 18.18 -7.94
C GLU A 34 0.93 18.98 -7.11
N ASP A 35 -0.25 19.25 -7.64
CA ASP A 35 -1.25 20.07 -6.95
C ASP A 35 -1.82 19.35 -5.72
N THR A 36 -1.98 18.05 -5.82
CA THR A 36 -2.53 17.23 -4.73
C THR A 36 -1.47 16.48 -3.94
N GLY A 37 -0.26 16.36 -4.48
CA GLY A 37 0.79 15.55 -3.86
C GLY A 37 0.52 14.06 -3.91
N THR A 38 -0.28 13.61 -4.90
CA THR A 38 -0.65 12.21 -5.03
C THR A 38 -0.13 11.61 -6.33
N ALA A 39 0.01 10.29 -6.35
CA ALA A 39 0.54 9.56 -7.49
C ALA A 39 -0.34 8.36 -7.86
N GLY A 40 -0.30 8.01 -9.14
CA GLY A 40 -0.73 6.71 -9.61
C GLY A 40 0.45 5.76 -9.57
N ILE A 41 0.31 4.60 -8.97
CA ILE A 41 1.40 3.68 -8.73
C ILE A 41 1.04 2.27 -9.17
N ARG A 42 1.90 1.69 -10.00
CA ARG A 42 1.82 0.29 -10.37
C ARG A 42 2.67 -0.52 -9.37
N LEU A 43 2.03 -1.37 -8.60
CA LEU A 43 2.74 -2.25 -7.68
C LEU A 43 3.57 -3.26 -8.46
N ALA A 44 4.77 -3.58 -7.94
CA ALA A 44 5.71 -4.48 -8.60
C ALA A 44 5.39 -5.94 -8.31
N LEU A 45 4.12 -6.27 -8.22
CA LEU A 45 3.64 -7.62 -8.03
C LEU A 45 2.58 -7.90 -9.08
N SER A 46 2.74 -8.97 -9.84
CA SER A 46 1.82 -9.33 -10.93
C SER A 46 0.40 -9.50 -10.44
N GLY A 47 -0.56 -9.03 -11.23
CA GLY A 47 -1.99 -9.19 -10.93
C GLY A 47 -2.55 -8.17 -9.99
N MET A 48 -1.74 -7.21 -9.53
CA MET A 48 -2.21 -6.15 -8.65
C MET A 48 -2.74 -4.97 -9.45
N PRO A 49 -3.77 -4.28 -8.95
CA PRO A 49 -4.28 -3.09 -9.64
C PRO A 49 -3.30 -1.93 -9.56
N VAL A 50 -3.46 -0.98 -10.48
CA VAL A 50 -2.78 0.32 -10.36
C VAL A 50 -3.50 1.13 -9.29
N LEU A 51 -2.74 1.61 -8.32
CA LEU A 51 -3.29 2.43 -7.24
C LEU A 51 -3.39 3.88 -7.70
N GLN A 52 -4.50 4.54 -7.39
CA GLN A 52 -4.73 5.93 -7.73
C GLN A 52 -4.72 6.79 -6.47
N ASP A 53 -4.38 8.06 -6.65
CA ASP A 53 -4.44 9.06 -5.57
C ASP A 53 -3.66 8.66 -4.32
N VAL A 54 -2.49 8.06 -4.49
CA VAL A 54 -1.63 7.66 -3.38
C VAL A 54 -0.84 8.87 -2.90
N PRO A 55 -1.00 9.30 -1.64
CA PRO A 55 -0.20 10.40 -1.09
C PRO A 55 1.29 10.05 -1.08
N VAL A 56 2.11 10.99 -1.53
CA VAL A 56 3.55 10.81 -1.65
C VAL A 56 4.27 11.71 -0.65
N PHE A 57 5.33 11.19 -0.08
CA PHE A 57 6.22 11.99 0.77
C PHE A 57 6.85 13.10 -0.07
N VAL A 58 6.56 14.35 0.29
CA VAL A 58 6.80 15.50 -0.60
C VAL A 58 8.18 16.11 -0.54
N SER A 59 9.14 15.51 0.14
CA SER A 59 10.49 16.07 0.22
C SER A 59 11.33 15.85 -1.05
N ASN A 60 10.85 15.05 -2.00
CA ASN A 60 11.60 14.69 -3.19
C ASN A 60 10.82 15.03 -4.46
N GLU A 61 11.55 15.28 -5.54
CA GLU A 61 10.97 15.35 -6.86
C GLU A 61 10.46 13.97 -7.26
N VAL A 62 9.27 13.92 -7.85
CA VAL A 62 8.61 12.67 -8.24
C VAL A 62 8.35 12.68 -9.74
N ASN A 63 8.85 11.68 -10.43
CA ASN A 63 8.68 11.54 -11.87
C ASN A 63 8.16 10.16 -12.25
N PRO A 64 7.38 10.05 -13.33
CA PRO A 64 6.99 8.73 -13.84
C PRO A 64 8.22 7.85 -14.08
N GLY A 65 8.13 6.59 -13.72
CA GLY A 65 9.23 5.65 -13.80
C GLY A 65 10.03 5.52 -12.51
N ASP A 66 9.84 6.42 -11.55
CA ASP A 66 10.55 6.36 -10.28
C ASP A 66 10.16 5.11 -9.50
N ALA A 67 11.15 4.49 -8.86
CA ALA A 67 10.90 3.40 -7.94
C ALA A 67 10.41 3.94 -6.61
N CYS A 68 9.48 3.24 -5.99
CA CYS A 68 8.91 3.66 -4.71
C CYS A 68 8.65 2.46 -3.80
N LEU A 69 8.50 2.76 -2.52
CA LEU A 69 7.97 1.81 -1.55
C LEU A 69 6.56 2.27 -1.18
N VAL A 70 5.59 1.38 -1.30
CA VAL A 70 4.21 1.64 -0.95
C VAL A 70 3.92 0.96 0.38
N VAL A 71 3.45 1.74 1.34
CA VAL A 71 3.12 1.26 2.68
C VAL A 71 1.62 1.40 2.87
N PHE A 72 0.99 0.36 3.39
CA PHE A 72 -0.46 0.33 3.59
C PHE A 72 -0.76 0.57 5.06
N ALA A 73 -1.66 1.52 5.33
CA ALA A 73 -2.06 1.84 6.69
C ALA A 73 -2.86 0.68 7.30
N ASP A 74 -2.84 0.60 8.61
CA ASP A 74 -3.58 -0.43 9.35
C ASP A 74 -5.09 -0.36 9.10
N CYS A 75 -5.61 0.83 8.84
CA CYS A 75 -7.04 1.07 8.74
C CYS A 75 -7.32 2.12 7.67
N ASP A 76 -8.62 2.38 7.47
CA ASP A 76 -9.11 3.40 6.55
C ASP A 76 -8.57 4.78 6.94
N ILE A 77 -7.92 5.46 5.99
CA ILE A 77 -7.32 6.79 6.19
C ILE A 77 -8.13 7.92 5.54
N ASP A 78 -9.31 7.63 5.03
CA ASP A 78 -10.07 8.61 4.24
C ASP A 78 -10.32 9.91 4.99
N ASN A 79 -10.68 9.85 6.27
CA ASN A 79 -10.92 11.05 7.05
C ASN A 79 -9.66 11.90 7.20
N TRP A 80 -8.55 11.28 7.54
CA TRP A 80 -7.27 11.97 7.64
C TRP A 80 -6.82 12.53 6.29
N PHE A 81 -6.94 11.73 5.25
CA PHE A 81 -6.53 12.12 3.90
C PHE A 81 -7.34 13.32 3.40
N ASN A 82 -8.61 13.41 3.80
CA ASN A 82 -9.49 14.51 3.39
C ASN A 82 -9.43 15.72 4.33
N GLY A 83 -8.46 15.77 5.23
CA GLY A 83 -8.14 16.95 5.99
C GLY A 83 -8.48 16.94 7.47
N ASP A 84 -9.06 15.85 7.98
CA ASP A 84 -9.27 15.74 9.42
C ASP A 84 -7.96 15.47 10.15
N ASP A 85 -7.82 16.04 11.34
CA ASP A 85 -6.66 15.78 12.20
C ASP A 85 -6.73 14.37 12.80
N SER A 86 -7.91 13.78 12.86
CA SER A 86 -8.11 12.44 13.38
C SER A 86 -7.99 11.42 12.26
N ALA A 87 -7.33 10.30 12.55
CA ALA A 87 -7.30 9.14 11.67
C ALA A 87 -8.35 8.10 12.05
N ASP A 88 -9.43 8.53 12.70
CA ASP A 88 -10.53 7.60 13.01
C ASP A 88 -11.09 7.05 11.70
N PRO A 89 -11.21 5.72 11.58
CA PRO A 89 -11.62 5.11 10.32
C PRO A 89 -13.06 5.46 9.93
N ALA A 90 -13.27 5.76 8.65
CA ALA A 90 -14.61 5.93 8.09
C ALA A 90 -15.27 4.60 7.74
N SER A 91 -14.49 3.52 7.64
CA SER A 91 -14.96 2.18 7.30
C SER A 91 -14.17 1.12 8.06
N GLY A 92 -14.55 -0.13 7.88
CA GLY A 92 -13.86 -1.26 8.52
C GLY A 92 -12.68 -1.82 7.74
N ARG A 93 -12.15 -1.09 6.74
CA ARG A 93 -10.99 -1.56 5.98
C ARG A 93 -9.77 -1.72 6.88
N LEU A 94 -9.02 -2.78 6.64
CA LEU A 94 -7.75 -3.08 7.34
C LEU A 94 -6.72 -3.45 6.28
N HIS A 95 -5.54 -2.83 6.35
CA HIS A 95 -4.42 -3.10 5.42
C HIS A 95 -4.86 -3.11 3.95
N SER A 96 -5.71 -2.14 3.59
CA SER A 96 -6.30 -2.08 2.26
C SER A 96 -5.38 -1.37 1.27
N LEU A 97 -5.44 -1.79 0.01
CA LEU A 97 -4.74 -1.10 -1.08
C LEU A 97 -5.21 0.36 -1.24
N SER A 98 -6.41 0.68 -0.76
CA SER A 98 -6.94 2.04 -0.81
C SER A 98 -6.30 2.98 0.21
N ASP A 99 -5.60 2.45 1.20
CA ASP A 99 -5.04 3.22 2.31
C ASP A 99 -3.51 3.19 2.25
N ALA A 100 -2.97 3.58 1.11
CA ALA A 100 -1.56 3.50 0.79
C ALA A 100 -0.86 4.85 0.88
N PHE A 101 0.42 4.80 1.23
CA PHE A 101 1.35 5.92 1.19
C PHE A 101 2.56 5.49 0.37
N ALA A 102 3.20 6.44 -0.32
CA ALA A 102 4.38 6.12 -1.12
C ALA A 102 5.58 6.95 -0.72
N PHE A 103 6.73 6.30 -0.67
CA PHE A 103 8.03 6.91 -0.51
C PHE A 103 8.84 6.68 -1.79
N VAL A 104 9.30 7.77 -2.40
CA VAL A 104 9.98 7.76 -3.70
C VAL A 104 11.45 8.10 -3.52
N GLY A 105 12.27 7.79 -4.53
CA GLY A 105 13.67 8.17 -4.52
C GLY A 105 14.63 7.01 -4.30
N PHE A 106 14.14 5.80 -4.37
CA PHE A 106 14.99 4.63 -4.23
C PHE A 106 15.79 4.40 -5.51
N ARG A 107 17.08 4.15 -5.34
CA ARG A 107 17.92 3.70 -6.45
C ARG A 107 17.81 2.19 -6.55
N ARG A 108 17.48 1.74 -7.73
CA ARG A 108 17.45 0.31 -8.01
C ARG A 108 18.81 -0.13 -8.50
N ARG A 109 19.17 -1.36 -8.17
CA ARG A 109 20.37 -1.99 -8.72
C ARG A 109 20.08 -2.33 -10.17
N MET A 110 20.76 -1.62 -11.07
CA MET A 110 20.57 -1.81 -12.52
C MET A 110 21.69 -2.71 -13.03
N SER A 111 21.30 -3.71 -13.81
CA SER A 111 22.29 -4.47 -14.58
C SER A 111 22.63 -3.65 -15.82
N SER A 112 23.89 -3.47 -16.07
CA SER A 112 24.36 -2.75 -17.25
C SER A 112 24.59 -3.69 -18.42
#